data_1c522e1893058d9b4dfbab478116051e
#
_entry.id   1c522e1893058d9b4dfbab478116051e
#
_cell.length_a   1.000
_cell.length_b   1.000
_cell.length_c   1.000
_cell.angle_alpha   90.00
_cell.angle_beta   90.00
_cell.angle_gamma   90.00
#
_symmetry.space_group_name_H-M   'P 1'
#
loop_
_entity.id
_entity.type
_entity.pdbx_description
1 polymer ?
#
loop_
_entity_poly.entity_id
_entity_poly.type
_entity_poly.pdbx_seq_one_letter_code
_entity_poly.pdbx_strand_id
1 'polypeptide(L)'
;MIRQKTLKNVIRATGVGLHTGEKIYLTLRPAAVDSGIIFIRVDADPAVEIPALTEFVGNTTLATTISRDGQNISTIEHLMSAFSGLGIDNAYVEVSGPEMPIMDGSAATFVFLIQSAGIEDQNALKKFIRIKKEVRVNDEESARCYNQS
;
A
#
# COMPACT_ATOMS: atom_id res chain seq x y z
N MET A 1 2.58 24.14 -4.75
CA MET A 1 3.45 23.03 -4.32
C MET A 1 2.62 21.92 -3.70
N ILE A 2 2.91 20.69 -4.08
CA ILE A 2 2.12 19.55 -3.61
C ILE A 2 2.71 19.03 -2.31
N ARG A 3 1.88 18.92 -1.29
CA ARG A 3 2.30 18.43 0.04
C ARG A 3 2.03 16.94 0.18
N GLN A 4 2.78 16.31 1.06
CA GLN A 4 2.51 14.93 1.46
C GLN A 4 1.15 14.84 2.14
N LYS A 5 0.52 13.68 2.02
CA LYS A 5 -0.81 13.43 2.55
C LYS A 5 -0.83 12.18 3.40
N THR A 6 -1.61 12.24 4.46
CA THR A 6 -1.92 11.10 5.31
C THR A 6 -3.42 11.04 5.57
N LEU A 7 -3.84 10.07 6.36
CA LEU A 7 -5.23 9.97 6.80
C LEU A 7 -5.49 10.99 7.90
N LYS A 8 -6.68 11.58 7.90
CA LYS A 8 -7.09 12.50 8.95
C LYS A 8 -7.50 11.75 10.22
N ASN A 9 -8.18 10.63 10.08
CA ASN A 9 -8.70 9.84 11.19
C ASN A 9 -8.32 8.38 11.05
N VAL A 10 -8.41 7.65 12.16
CA VAL A 10 -8.28 6.18 12.17
C VAL A 10 -9.55 5.58 11.63
N ILE A 11 -9.43 4.54 10.79
CA ILE A 11 -10.58 3.78 10.34
C ILE A 11 -10.32 2.28 10.51
N ARG A 12 -11.37 1.55 10.92
CA ARG A 12 -11.31 0.12 11.13
C ARG A 12 -12.33 -0.57 10.23
N ALA A 13 -11.93 -1.71 9.72
CA ALA A 13 -12.77 -2.54 8.88
C ALA A 13 -12.48 -4.01 9.14
N THR A 14 -13.41 -4.87 8.76
CA THR A 14 -13.21 -6.31 8.80
C THR A 14 -13.63 -6.91 7.47
N GLY A 15 -13.01 -8.00 7.12
CA GLY A 15 -13.36 -8.74 5.92
C GLY A 15 -12.77 -10.13 6.00
N VAL A 16 -12.93 -10.89 4.92
CA VAL A 16 -12.47 -12.27 4.85
C VAL A 16 -11.24 -12.34 3.94
N GLY A 17 -10.24 -13.09 4.36
CA GLY A 17 -9.07 -13.38 3.53
C GLY A 17 -9.46 -14.31 2.39
N LEU A 18 -9.03 -13.98 1.17
CA LEU A 18 -9.35 -14.76 -0.03
C LEU A 18 -8.81 -16.19 0.06
N HIS A 19 -7.59 -16.35 0.57
CA HIS A 19 -6.91 -17.64 0.61
C HIS A 19 -7.17 -18.41 1.90
N THR A 20 -7.18 -17.72 3.03
CA THR A 20 -7.36 -18.34 4.35
C THR A 20 -8.83 -18.60 4.70
N GLY A 21 -9.74 -17.80 4.15
CA GLY A 21 -11.14 -17.83 4.56
C GLY A 21 -11.40 -17.30 5.96
N GLU A 22 -10.35 -16.75 6.60
CA GLU A 22 -10.43 -16.25 7.96
C GLU A 22 -10.84 -14.79 8.00
N LYS A 23 -11.44 -14.38 9.13
CA LYS A 23 -11.79 -12.99 9.38
C LYS A 23 -10.52 -12.19 9.65
N ILE A 24 -10.33 -11.11 8.90
CA ILE A 24 -9.18 -10.23 9.02
C ILE A 24 -9.66 -8.88 9.54
N TYR A 25 -8.98 -8.39 10.58
CA TYR A 25 -9.21 -7.05 11.13
C TYR A 25 -8.18 -6.10 10.55
N LEU A 26 -8.67 -5.00 10.01
CA LEU A 26 -7.86 -3.98 9.34
C LEU A 26 -8.03 -2.65 10.07
N THR A 27 -6.91 -2.00 10.36
CA THR A 27 -6.91 -0.63 10.90
C THR A 27 -5.97 0.23 10.07
N LEU A 28 -6.49 1.32 9.53
CA LEU A 28 -5.71 2.33 8.82
C LEU A 28 -5.52 3.52 9.76
N ARG A 29 -4.27 3.96 9.94
CA ARG A 29 -3.92 5.04 10.85
C ARG A 29 -3.09 6.10 10.15
N PRO A 30 -3.20 7.38 10.58
CA PRO A 30 -2.27 8.42 10.12
C PRO A 30 -0.82 8.07 10.47
N ALA A 31 0.10 8.56 9.64
CA ALA A 31 1.52 8.40 9.89
C ALA A 31 2.25 9.73 9.64
N ALA A 32 3.42 9.89 10.25
CA ALA A 32 4.22 11.09 10.12
C ALA A 32 4.76 11.27 8.70
N VAL A 33 5.19 12.49 8.38
CA VAL A 33 5.85 12.78 7.10
C VAL A 33 7.03 11.84 6.87
N ASP A 34 7.24 11.47 5.63
CA ASP A 34 8.33 10.60 5.20
C ASP A 34 8.28 9.17 5.73
N SER A 35 7.18 8.77 6.37
CA SER A 35 7.00 7.38 6.84
C SER A 35 6.80 6.38 5.71
N GLY A 36 6.13 6.81 4.64
CA GLY A 36 5.64 5.89 3.62
C GLY A 36 4.47 5.07 4.13
N ILE A 37 4.14 4.01 3.41
CA ILE A 37 3.09 3.08 3.80
C ILE A 37 3.75 1.93 4.56
N ILE A 38 3.35 1.73 5.80
CA ILE A 38 3.93 0.71 6.68
C ILE A 38 2.82 -0.25 7.11
N PHE A 39 2.96 -1.52 6.71
CA PHE A 39 2.07 -2.59 7.16
C PHE A 39 2.57 -3.17 8.47
N ILE A 40 1.65 -3.53 9.35
CA ILE A 40 1.99 -4.09 10.67
C ILE A 40 1.17 -5.37 10.88
N ARG A 41 1.87 -6.50 11.06
CA ARG A 41 1.25 -7.75 11.48
C ARG A 41 1.03 -7.70 12.99
N VAL A 42 -0.18 -7.33 13.40
CA VAL A 42 -0.49 -7.13 14.82
C VAL A 42 -0.81 -8.43 15.55
N ASP A 43 -1.05 -9.52 14.83
CA ASP A 43 -1.25 -10.85 15.41
C ASP A 43 0.07 -11.55 15.78
N ALA A 44 1.20 -11.04 15.29
CA ALA A 44 2.52 -11.52 15.66
C ALA A 44 2.96 -10.93 17.00
N ASP A 45 3.77 -11.65 17.75
CA ASP A 45 4.31 -11.22 19.03
C ASP A 45 5.84 -11.40 19.05
N PRO A 46 6.62 -10.30 18.95
CA PRO A 46 6.17 -8.91 18.82
C PRO A 46 5.59 -8.62 17.44
N ALA A 47 4.79 -7.55 17.34
CA ALA A 47 4.23 -7.11 16.07
C ALA A 47 5.36 -6.77 15.09
N VAL A 48 5.15 -7.13 13.82
CA VAL A 48 6.17 -6.95 12.77
C VAL A 48 5.76 -5.84 11.83
N GLU A 49 6.61 -4.83 11.68
CA GLU A 49 6.42 -3.75 10.72
C GLU A 49 7.06 -4.11 9.38
N ILE A 50 6.30 -4.00 8.29
CA ILE A 50 6.78 -4.30 6.95
C ILE A 50 6.52 -3.07 6.08
N PRO A 51 7.54 -2.23 5.83
CA PRO A 51 7.37 -1.11 4.90
C PRO A 51 7.00 -1.60 3.50
N ALA A 52 6.09 -0.89 2.84
CA ALA A 52 5.69 -1.22 1.47
C ALA A 52 6.74 -0.71 0.48
N LEU A 53 7.92 -1.30 0.54
CA LEU A 53 9.06 -0.98 -0.32
C LEU A 53 9.38 -2.20 -1.19
N THR A 54 9.95 -1.94 -2.35
CA THR A 54 10.30 -2.98 -3.32
C THR A 54 11.16 -4.10 -2.71
N GLU A 55 12.07 -3.75 -1.80
CA GLU A 55 12.96 -4.71 -1.15
C GLU A 55 12.24 -5.76 -0.29
N PHE A 56 11.00 -5.47 0.15
CA PHE A 56 10.20 -6.39 0.94
C PHE A 56 9.17 -7.16 0.11
N VAL A 57 9.05 -6.84 -1.19
CA VAL A 57 8.11 -7.53 -2.08
C VAL A 57 8.64 -8.92 -2.38
N GLY A 58 7.79 -9.92 -2.14
CA GLY A 58 8.10 -11.32 -2.41
C GLY A 58 7.43 -11.81 -3.69
N ASN A 59 6.69 -12.91 -3.56
CA ASN A 59 6.01 -13.54 -4.69
C ASN A 59 4.85 -12.68 -5.20
N THR A 60 4.86 -12.36 -6.51
CA THR A 60 3.82 -11.57 -7.16
C THR A 60 3.00 -12.36 -8.17
N THR A 61 3.16 -13.68 -8.22
CA THR A 61 2.51 -14.53 -9.23
C THR A 61 0.98 -14.47 -9.14
N LEU A 62 0.42 -14.63 -7.95
CA LEU A 62 -1.04 -14.62 -7.74
C LEU A 62 -1.51 -13.34 -7.06
N ALA A 63 -0.67 -12.76 -6.23
CA ALA A 63 -0.99 -11.56 -5.47
C ALA A 63 0.31 -10.91 -5.02
N THR A 64 0.29 -9.59 -4.83
CA THR A 64 1.45 -8.88 -4.29
C THR A 64 1.59 -9.17 -2.81
N THR A 65 2.75 -9.70 -2.42
CA THR A 65 3.06 -10.08 -1.05
C THR A 65 4.30 -9.34 -0.58
N ILE A 66 4.23 -8.80 0.63
CA ILE A 66 5.40 -8.24 1.32
C ILE A 66 5.76 -9.13 2.50
N SER A 67 7.05 -9.21 2.79
CA SER A 67 7.56 -10.11 3.82
C SER A 67 8.70 -9.48 4.61
N ARG A 68 8.73 -9.76 5.90
CA ARG A 68 9.84 -9.40 6.77
C ARG A 68 9.83 -10.30 8.00
N ASP A 69 11.00 -10.74 8.44
CA ASP A 69 11.18 -11.53 9.66
C ASP A 69 10.25 -12.76 9.74
N GLY A 70 10.06 -13.44 8.61
CA GLY A 70 9.22 -14.62 8.53
C GLY A 70 7.72 -14.37 8.50
N GLN A 71 7.30 -13.09 8.52
CA GLN A 71 5.89 -12.71 8.45
C GLN A 71 5.56 -12.18 7.05
N ASN A 72 4.40 -12.56 6.54
CA ASN A 72 3.94 -12.16 5.21
C ASN A 72 2.60 -11.43 5.30
N ILE A 73 2.37 -10.51 4.35
CA ILE A 73 1.05 -9.95 4.10
C ILE A 73 0.82 -9.99 2.60
N SER A 74 -0.18 -10.74 2.17
CA SER A 74 -0.52 -10.91 0.75
C SER A 74 -1.67 -10.00 0.34
N THR A 75 -1.82 -9.82 -0.96
CA THR A 75 -2.96 -9.14 -1.59
C THR A 75 -3.05 -7.66 -1.16
N ILE A 76 -1.90 -7.00 -1.17
CA ILE A 76 -1.83 -5.58 -0.79
C ILE A 76 -2.17 -4.63 -1.96
N GLU A 77 -2.27 -5.14 -3.19
CA GLU A 77 -2.37 -4.33 -4.40
C GLU A 77 -3.61 -3.43 -4.44
N HIS A 78 -4.75 -3.88 -3.94
CA HIS A 78 -5.98 -3.08 -3.98
C HIS A 78 -5.89 -1.87 -3.05
N LEU A 79 -5.37 -2.07 -1.84
CA LEU A 79 -5.16 -0.96 -0.91
C LEU A 79 -4.09 0.00 -1.42
N MET A 80 -2.98 -0.53 -1.95
CA MET A 80 -1.91 0.30 -2.50
C MET A 80 -2.40 1.12 -3.69
N SER A 81 -3.24 0.53 -4.53
CA SER A 81 -3.88 1.24 -5.64
C SER A 81 -4.78 2.39 -5.14
N ALA A 82 -5.54 2.16 -4.08
CA ALA A 82 -6.38 3.19 -3.48
C ALA A 82 -5.54 4.33 -2.89
N PHE A 83 -4.48 4.01 -2.15
CA PHE A 83 -3.56 5.04 -1.64
C PHE A 83 -2.94 5.85 -2.76
N SER A 84 -2.46 5.19 -3.81
CA SER A 84 -1.86 5.86 -4.97
C SER A 84 -2.87 6.77 -5.66
N GLY A 85 -4.07 6.27 -5.91
CA GLY A 85 -5.12 7.05 -6.58
C GLY A 85 -5.59 8.26 -5.79
N LEU A 86 -5.56 8.21 -4.47
CA LEU A 86 -5.96 9.29 -3.59
C LEU A 86 -4.80 10.17 -3.13
N GLY A 87 -3.57 9.83 -3.51
CA GLY A 87 -2.39 10.60 -3.19
C GLY A 87 -1.93 10.49 -1.74
N ILE A 88 -2.21 9.38 -1.06
CA ILE A 88 -1.75 9.14 0.30
C ILE A 88 -0.29 8.69 0.26
N ASP A 89 0.57 9.42 0.95
CA ASP A 89 2.01 9.14 1.02
C ASP A 89 2.38 8.35 2.27
N ASN A 90 1.70 8.61 3.38
CA ASN A 90 2.07 8.10 4.71
C ASN A 90 0.87 7.53 5.42
N ALA A 91 0.94 6.26 5.82
CA ALA A 91 -0.11 5.62 6.60
C ALA A 91 0.42 4.35 7.26
N TYR A 92 -0.14 4.01 8.41
CA TYR A 92 0.03 2.70 9.01
C TYR A 92 -1.16 1.82 8.65
N VAL A 93 -0.88 0.55 8.33
CA VAL A 93 -1.88 -0.44 7.97
C VAL A 93 -1.70 -1.64 8.90
N GLU A 94 -2.54 -1.76 9.91
CA GLU A 94 -2.51 -2.89 10.85
C GLU A 94 -3.40 -4.00 10.32
N VAL A 95 -2.84 -5.20 10.23
CA VAL A 95 -3.53 -6.38 9.70
C VAL A 95 -3.38 -7.53 10.68
N SER A 96 -4.47 -8.21 10.98
CA SER A 96 -4.49 -9.31 11.96
C SER A 96 -4.16 -10.67 11.38
N GLY A 97 -3.71 -10.76 10.14
CA GLY A 97 -3.42 -12.03 9.51
C GLY A 97 -2.48 -11.91 8.31
N PRO A 98 -2.23 -13.02 7.62
CA PRO A 98 -1.22 -13.09 6.56
C PRO A 98 -1.66 -12.52 5.22
N GLU A 99 -2.84 -11.95 5.15
CA GLU A 99 -3.34 -11.32 3.92
C GLU A 99 -4.30 -10.20 4.23
N MET A 100 -4.48 -9.30 3.26
CA MET A 100 -5.49 -8.26 3.34
C MET A 100 -6.88 -8.86 3.17
N PRO A 101 -7.93 -8.29 3.81
CA PRO A 101 -9.29 -8.75 3.53
C PRO A 101 -9.64 -8.44 2.07
N ILE A 102 -10.36 -9.37 1.42
CA ILE A 102 -10.68 -9.24 -0.02
C ILE A 102 -11.69 -8.12 -0.29
N MET A 103 -12.53 -7.80 0.68
CA MET A 103 -13.61 -6.82 0.54
C MET A 103 -14.52 -7.18 -0.64
N ASP A 104 -14.62 -6.28 -1.64
CA ASP A 104 -15.40 -6.54 -2.86
C ASP A 104 -14.54 -7.02 -4.03
N GLY A 105 -13.25 -7.29 -3.77
CA GLY A 105 -12.31 -7.71 -4.80
C GLY A 105 -11.74 -6.59 -5.66
N SER A 106 -12.00 -5.33 -5.28
CA SER A 106 -11.49 -4.16 -5.99
C SER A 106 -10.93 -3.12 -5.02
N ALA A 107 -10.36 -2.05 -5.55
CA ALA A 107 -9.88 -0.93 -4.74
C ALA A 107 -11.02 -0.03 -4.25
N ALA A 108 -12.24 -0.17 -4.77
CA ALA A 108 -13.34 0.76 -4.50
C ALA A 108 -13.70 0.87 -3.02
N THR A 109 -13.74 -0.26 -2.31
CA THR A 109 -14.06 -0.28 -0.88
C THR A 109 -12.99 0.47 -0.09
N PHE A 110 -11.72 0.28 -0.43
CA PHE A 110 -10.62 1.00 0.23
C PHE A 110 -10.66 2.49 -0.06
N VAL A 111 -10.98 2.87 -1.29
CA VAL A 111 -11.18 4.31 -1.63
C VAL A 111 -12.27 4.90 -0.75
N PHE A 112 -13.40 4.22 -0.61
CA PHE A 112 -14.50 4.66 0.24
C PHE A 112 -14.05 4.82 1.70
N LEU A 113 -13.34 3.84 2.24
CA LEU A 113 -12.86 3.88 3.63
C LEU A 113 -11.89 5.05 3.85
N ILE A 114 -10.96 5.27 2.94
CA ILE A 114 -9.98 6.36 3.04
C ILE A 114 -10.68 7.72 2.96
N GLN A 115 -11.62 7.88 2.04
CA GLN A 115 -12.38 9.12 1.92
C GLN A 115 -13.24 9.36 3.16
N SER A 116 -13.79 8.31 3.76
CA SER A 116 -14.56 8.40 5.01
C SER A 116 -13.68 8.83 6.19
N ALA A 117 -12.44 8.35 6.24
CA ALA A 117 -11.47 8.76 7.25
C ALA A 117 -11.05 10.22 7.07
N GLY A 118 -11.08 10.69 5.83
CA GLY A 118 -10.57 12.01 5.46
C GLY A 118 -9.08 11.97 5.14
N ILE A 119 -8.65 12.93 4.35
CA ILE A 119 -7.26 13.07 3.91
C ILE A 119 -6.72 14.40 4.43
N GLU A 120 -5.54 14.36 5.01
CA GLU A 120 -4.90 15.53 5.61
C GLU A 120 -3.59 15.85 4.92
N ASP A 121 -3.42 17.13 4.56
CA ASP A 121 -2.13 17.61 4.05
C ASP A 121 -1.15 17.76 5.20
N GLN A 122 0.09 17.35 4.96
CA GLN A 122 1.16 17.42 5.94
C GLN A 122 2.14 18.54 5.61
N ASN A 123 2.90 18.97 6.61
CA ASN A 123 3.85 20.07 6.47
C ASN A 123 5.18 19.59 5.87
N ALA A 124 5.10 18.96 4.72
CA ALA A 124 6.26 18.53 3.95
C ALA A 124 5.88 18.41 2.48
N LEU A 125 6.83 18.66 1.60
CA LEU A 125 6.58 18.54 0.18
C LEU A 125 6.60 17.07 -0.26
N LYS A 126 5.71 16.75 -1.20
CA LYS A 126 5.66 15.43 -1.79
C LYS A 126 6.95 15.14 -2.55
N LYS A 127 7.45 13.93 -2.40
CA LYS A 127 8.64 13.47 -3.12
C LYS A 127 8.22 12.85 -4.44
N PHE A 128 8.92 13.23 -5.51
CA PHE A 128 8.69 12.68 -6.84
C PHE A 128 9.95 12.02 -7.35
N ILE A 129 9.77 10.89 -8.01
CA ILE A 129 10.86 10.23 -8.73
C ILE A 129 10.94 10.87 -10.10
N ARG A 130 12.12 11.43 -10.45
CA ARG A 130 12.35 12.00 -11.77
C ARG A 130 13.29 11.09 -12.55
N ILE A 131 12.83 10.61 -13.69
CA ILE A 131 13.66 9.83 -14.59
C ILE A 131 14.31 10.78 -15.57
N LYS A 132 15.65 10.86 -15.52
CA LYS A 132 16.45 11.81 -16.32
C LYS A 132 17.03 11.19 -17.58
N LYS A 133 16.83 9.90 -17.79
CA LYS A 133 17.33 9.19 -18.96
C LYS A 133 16.20 8.58 -19.74
N GLU A 134 16.38 8.56 -21.05
CA GLU A 134 15.49 7.81 -21.92
C GLU A 134 15.68 6.31 -21.64
N VAL A 135 14.57 5.62 -21.42
CA VAL A 135 14.57 4.17 -21.25
C VAL A 135 13.96 3.56 -22.49
N ARG A 136 14.71 2.68 -23.16
CA ARG A 136 14.24 1.95 -24.32
C ARG A 136 14.07 0.49 -23.97
N VAL A 137 12.89 -0.02 -24.29
CA VAL A 137 12.61 -1.45 -24.22
C VAL A 137 12.52 -1.95 -25.65
N ASN A 138 13.48 -2.79 -26.06
CA ASN A 138 13.48 -3.44 -27.35
C ASN A 138 12.89 -4.83 -27.18
N ASP A 139 11.73 -5.01 -27.81
CA ASP A 139 11.07 -6.28 -27.94
C ASP A 139 11.01 -6.58 -29.43
N GLU A 140 11.10 -7.83 -29.83
CA GLU A 140 11.06 -8.24 -31.23
C GLU A 140 9.77 -7.79 -31.94
N GLU A 141 8.71 -7.58 -31.20
CA GLU A 141 7.42 -7.18 -31.72
C GLU A 141 7.16 -5.67 -31.66
N SER A 142 7.87 -4.96 -30.79
CA SER A 142 7.69 -3.51 -30.69
C SER A 142 8.87 -2.83 -30.00
N ALA A 143 9.43 -1.83 -30.67
CA ALA A 143 10.37 -0.93 -30.04
C ALA A 143 9.59 0.26 -29.48
N ARG A 144 9.68 0.49 -28.16
CA ARG A 144 9.04 1.63 -27.51
C ARG A 144 10.09 2.47 -26.82
N CYS A 145 10.01 3.76 -27.06
CA CYS A 145 10.81 4.75 -26.38
C CYS A 145 9.97 5.41 -25.30
N TYR A 146 10.52 5.43 -24.09
CA TYR A 146 9.92 6.15 -22.97
C TYR A 146 10.81 7.31 -22.62
N ASN A 147 10.30 8.51 -22.85
CA ASN A 147 11.01 9.73 -22.51
C ASN A 147 10.26 10.38 -21.34
N GLN A 148 10.92 10.47 -20.20
CA GLN A 148 10.32 11.04 -19.01
C GLN A 148 11.25 12.07 -18.41
N SER A 149 10.70 13.20 -18.04
CA SER A 149 11.42 14.31 -17.44
C SER A 149 10.87 14.67 -16.05
#